data_b4a839dd168b084a2de59217d0febf28
#
_entry.id   b4a839dd168b084a2de59217d0febf28
#
_cell.length_a   1.000
_cell.length_b   1.000
_cell.length_c   1.000
_cell.angle_alpha   90.00
_cell.angle_beta   90.00
_cell.angle_gamma   90.00
#
_symmetry.space_group_name_H-M   'P 1'
#
loop_
_entity.id
_entity.type
_entity.pdbx_description
1 polymer ?
#
loop_
_entity_poly.entity_id
_entity_poly.type
_entity_poly.pdbx_seq_one_letter_code
_entity_poly.pdbx_strand_id
1 'polypeptide(L)'
;RRPSRRIPGDELADLDRSVEPEKPVEGSQRRPPVCLEFQVSGNDVDFARLKETLLSATQQLGVDIAFQKDDLFRRNRRLIAFDMDSTLIQAEVIDELAKEAGVGEEVSKITESAMRGEIDFNESFRRRVGLLKGMSTEFLEGIYERLPVTEGAPHLIKVLKSMGYKTVILSGGFTFFGERLRKRLGMDYIFANELVIRDGHVTGEVQ
;
A
#
# COMPACT_ATOMS: atom_id res chain seq x y z
N ARG A 1 18.70 -27.43 -18.29
CA ARG A 1 17.31 -27.01 -18.62
C ARG A 1 16.36 -27.89 -17.83
N ARG A 2 15.75 -27.39 -16.74
CA ARG A 2 14.63 -28.04 -16.07
C ARG A 2 13.34 -27.51 -16.70
N PRO A 3 12.36 -28.35 -17.04
CA PRO A 3 11.10 -27.88 -17.60
C PRO A 3 10.34 -27.06 -16.56
N SER A 4 9.75 -25.97 -16.99
CA SER A 4 8.82 -25.17 -16.19
C SER A 4 7.66 -26.06 -15.76
N ARG A 5 7.44 -26.24 -14.47
CA ARG A 5 6.28 -26.92 -13.93
C ARG A 5 5.06 -26.05 -14.23
N ARG A 6 4.26 -26.44 -15.22
CA ARG A 6 2.90 -25.92 -15.37
C ARG A 6 2.10 -26.40 -14.18
N ILE A 7 1.52 -25.48 -13.43
CA ILE A 7 0.50 -25.80 -12.43
C ILE A 7 -0.72 -26.25 -13.24
N PRO A 8 -1.27 -27.45 -13.00
CA PRO A 8 -2.48 -27.88 -13.67
C PRO A 8 -3.63 -26.93 -13.37
N GLY A 9 -4.47 -26.64 -14.37
CA GLY A 9 -5.60 -25.71 -14.23
C GLY A 9 -6.61 -26.08 -13.15
N ASP A 10 -6.62 -27.32 -12.72
CA ASP A 10 -7.51 -27.89 -11.72
C ASP A 10 -7.18 -27.48 -10.28
N GLU A 11 -5.89 -27.19 -9.97
CA GLU A 11 -5.49 -26.66 -8.66
C GLU A 11 -5.85 -25.16 -8.49
N LEU A 12 -6.05 -24.42 -9.59
CA LEU A 12 -6.55 -23.05 -9.56
C LEU A 12 -8.07 -22.98 -9.36
N ALA A 13 -8.81 -24.02 -9.75
CA ALA A 13 -10.26 -24.08 -9.62
C ALA A 13 -10.71 -24.30 -8.17
N ASP A 14 -9.91 -24.96 -7.33
CA ASP A 14 -10.25 -25.22 -5.92
C ASP A 14 -9.95 -24.01 -5.00
N LEU A 15 -9.22 -23.01 -5.48
CA LEU A 15 -8.97 -21.76 -4.74
C LEU A 15 -10.15 -20.77 -4.78
N ASP A 16 -11.12 -21.01 -5.67
CA ASP A 16 -12.20 -20.06 -5.98
C ASP A 16 -13.55 -20.38 -5.29
N ARG A 17 -13.64 -21.42 -4.48
CA ARG A 17 -14.92 -21.84 -3.89
C ARG A 17 -15.35 -21.15 -2.60
N SER A 18 -14.61 -20.18 -2.09
CA SER A 18 -14.95 -19.50 -0.83
C SER A 18 -15.14 -17.97 -0.93
N VAL A 19 -15.09 -17.41 -2.13
CA VAL A 19 -15.43 -16.00 -2.37
C VAL A 19 -16.56 -16.00 -3.40
N GLU A 20 -17.79 -15.71 -2.94
CA GLU A 20 -18.87 -15.39 -3.88
C GLU A 20 -18.40 -14.17 -4.71
N PRO A 21 -18.44 -14.25 -6.05
CA PRO A 21 -18.12 -13.10 -6.87
C PRO A 21 -19.13 -11.99 -6.57
N GLU A 22 -18.65 -10.83 -6.14
CA GLU A 22 -19.49 -9.64 -6.10
C GLU A 22 -20.16 -9.47 -7.47
N LYS A 23 -21.49 -9.33 -7.49
CA LYS A 23 -22.26 -9.15 -8.72
C LYS A 23 -21.70 -7.94 -9.46
N PRO A 24 -21.41 -8.04 -10.77
CA PRO A 24 -20.94 -6.91 -11.55
C PRO A 24 -21.98 -5.78 -11.48
N VAL A 25 -21.53 -4.58 -11.15
CA VAL A 25 -22.35 -3.37 -11.29
C VAL A 25 -22.69 -3.22 -12.76
N GLU A 26 -23.97 -3.34 -13.10
CA GLU A 26 -24.47 -3.17 -14.48
C GLU A 26 -24.07 -1.78 -14.99
N GLY A 27 -23.29 -1.75 -16.06
CA GLY A 27 -22.99 -0.56 -16.84
C GLY A 27 -21.53 -0.27 -17.17
N SER A 28 -20.55 -0.95 -16.58
CA SER A 28 -19.14 -0.75 -16.91
C SER A 28 -18.56 -2.01 -17.54
N GLN A 29 -18.46 -2.00 -18.89
CA GLN A 29 -17.64 -2.97 -19.62
C GLN A 29 -16.15 -2.68 -19.41
N ARG A 30 -15.66 -2.73 -18.17
CA ARG A 30 -14.22 -2.73 -17.92
C ARG A 30 -13.68 -4.08 -18.36
N ARG A 31 -12.90 -4.08 -19.43
CA ARG A 31 -12.13 -5.27 -19.83
C ARG A 31 -11.23 -5.66 -18.65
N PRO A 32 -11.06 -6.95 -18.34
CA PRO A 32 -10.14 -7.36 -17.30
C PRO A 32 -8.74 -6.81 -17.61
N PRO A 33 -7.99 -6.35 -16.59
CA PRO A 33 -6.63 -5.86 -16.79
C PRO A 33 -5.78 -6.98 -17.38
N VAL A 34 -5.01 -6.65 -18.42
CA VAL A 34 -4.09 -7.57 -19.10
C VAL A 34 -2.69 -7.18 -18.73
N CYS A 35 -1.89 -8.11 -18.25
CA CYS A 35 -0.46 -7.93 -18.02
C CYS A 35 0.33 -8.71 -19.09
N LEU A 36 1.25 -8.02 -19.78
CA LEU A 36 2.17 -8.61 -20.74
C LEU A 36 3.59 -8.50 -20.17
N GLU A 37 4.30 -9.62 -20.11
CA GLU A 37 5.70 -9.65 -19.69
C GLU A 37 6.59 -9.95 -20.90
N PHE A 38 7.61 -9.10 -21.10
CA PHE A 38 8.62 -9.24 -22.16
C PHE A 38 10.00 -9.38 -21.53
N GLN A 39 10.76 -10.36 -21.97
CA GLN A 39 12.18 -10.43 -21.67
C GLN A 39 12.96 -9.73 -22.79
N VAL A 40 13.75 -8.71 -22.41
CA VAL A 40 14.54 -7.91 -23.33
C VAL A 40 16.01 -8.06 -22.96
N SER A 41 16.87 -8.25 -23.95
CA SER A 41 18.33 -8.30 -23.78
C SER A 41 18.99 -7.22 -24.61
N GLY A 42 20.06 -6.65 -24.12
CA GLY A 42 20.85 -5.63 -24.79
C GLY A 42 22.21 -5.46 -24.12
N ASN A 43 23.22 -4.98 -24.88
CA ASN A 43 24.52 -4.60 -24.35
C ASN A 43 24.51 -3.11 -24.01
N ASP A 44 25.20 -2.71 -22.94
CA ASP A 44 25.43 -1.32 -22.54
C ASP A 44 24.14 -0.47 -22.39
N VAL A 45 23.14 -1.02 -21.69
CA VAL A 45 21.87 -0.34 -21.48
C VAL A 45 22.02 0.81 -20.48
N ASP A 46 21.80 2.03 -20.96
CA ASP A 46 21.62 3.19 -20.09
C ASP A 46 20.24 3.12 -19.43
N PHE A 47 20.22 2.70 -18.16
CA PHE A 47 18.99 2.52 -17.38
C PHE A 47 18.25 3.84 -17.10
N ALA A 48 18.97 4.97 -16.99
CA ALA A 48 18.34 6.26 -16.76
C ALA A 48 17.54 6.68 -18.01
N ARG A 49 18.18 6.63 -19.17
CA ARG A 49 17.54 6.93 -20.45
C ARG A 49 16.39 5.97 -20.79
N LEU A 50 16.56 4.69 -20.49
CA LEU A 50 15.49 3.70 -20.67
C LEU A 50 14.27 4.03 -19.82
N LYS A 51 14.48 4.41 -18.54
CA LYS A 51 13.39 4.79 -17.63
C LYS A 51 12.63 6.00 -18.16
N GLU A 52 13.31 7.03 -18.63
CA GLU A 52 12.67 8.23 -19.23
C GLU A 52 11.85 7.85 -20.47
N THR A 53 12.40 7.02 -21.34
CA THR A 53 11.71 6.55 -22.55
C THR A 53 10.44 5.77 -22.22
N LEU A 54 10.52 4.86 -21.24
CA LEU A 54 9.37 4.06 -20.81
C LEU A 54 8.31 4.91 -20.13
N LEU A 55 8.71 5.92 -19.34
CA LEU A 55 7.78 6.85 -18.71
C LEU A 55 7.01 7.67 -19.76
N SER A 56 7.69 8.14 -20.81
CA SER A 56 7.06 8.82 -21.94
C SER A 56 6.10 7.90 -22.69
N ALA A 57 6.47 6.64 -22.90
CA ALA A 57 5.61 5.65 -23.56
C ALA A 57 4.35 5.32 -22.72
N THR A 58 4.47 5.23 -21.39
CA THR A 58 3.33 5.08 -20.48
C THR A 58 2.28 6.18 -20.70
N GLN A 59 2.72 7.43 -20.76
CA GLN A 59 1.83 8.57 -20.97
C GLN A 59 1.18 8.56 -22.36
N GLN A 60 1.94 8.19 -23.40
CA GLN A 60 1.44 8.18 -24.78
C GLN A 60 0.46 7.04 -25.05
N LEU A 61 0.69 5.87 -24.47
CA LEU A 61 -0.07 4.65 -24.74
C LEU A 61 -1.21 4.42 -23.75
N GLY A 62 -1.25 5.15 -22.62
CA GLY A 62 -2.24 4.95 -21.57
C GLY A 62 -2.15 3.56 -20.91
N VAL A 63 -0.92 3.02 -20.77
CA VAL A 63 -0.63 1.73 -20.15
C VAL A 63 0.45 1.89 -19.09
N ASP A 64 0.39 1.12 -18.03
CA ASP A 64 1.47 1.08 -17.04
C ASP A 64 2.62 0.22 -17.54
N ILE A 65 3.84 0.77 -17.53
CA ILE A 65 5.04 0.05 -17.94
C ILE A 65 6.00 0.02 -16.75
N ALA A 66 6.28 -1.19 -16.26
CA ALA A 66 7.33 -1.41 -15.27
C ALA A 66 8.47 -2.22 -15.89
N PHE A 67 9.71 -1.88 -15.54
CA PHE A 67 10.84 -2.68 -15.95
C PHE A 67 11.78 -2.96 -14.76
N GLN A 68 12.42 -4.12 -14.80
CA GLN A 68 13.37 -4.54 -13.77
C GLN A 68 14.44 -5.47 -14.37
N LYS A 69 15.61 -5.51 -13.70
CA LYS A 69 16.65 -6.47 -14.11
C LYS A 69 16.16 -7.91 -13.93
N ASP A 70 16.40 -8.75 -14.92
CA ASP A 70 16.16 -10.20 -14.83
C ASP A 70 17.45 -10.88 -14.33
N ASP A 71 17.67 -10.82 -13.02
CA ASP A 71 18.81 -11.46 -12.36
C ASP A 71 18.38 -12.71 -11.56
N LEU A 72 19.36 -13.41 -11.01
CA LEU A 72 19.13 -14.62 -10.20
C LEU A 72 18.24 -14.34 -8.95
N PHE A 73 18.21 -13.12 -8.49
CA PHE A 73 17.48 -12.73 -7.27
C PHE A 73 16.04 -12.32 -7.56
N ARG A 74 15.68 -12.01 -8.80
CA ARG A 74 14.32 -11.58 -9.17
C ARG A 74 13.25 -12.56 -8.71
N ARG A 75 13.48 -13.85 -8.88
CA ARG A 75 12.53 -14.92 -8.56
C ARG A 75 12.75 -15.59 -7.21
N ASN A 76 13.82 -15.23 -6.50
CA ASN A 76 14.18 -15.81 -5.20
C ASN A 76 13.76 -14.93 -4.02
N ARG A 77 13.14 -13.80 -4.25
CA ARG A 77 12.63 -12.94 -3.19
C ARG A 77 11.45 -13.64 -2.51
N ARG A 78 11.43 -13.58 -1.17
CA ARG A 78 10.40 -14.22 -0.34
C ARG A 78 9.73 -13.24 0.60
N LEU A 79 10.07 -11.94 0.51
CA LEU A 79 9.50 -10.87 1.30
C LEU A 79 8.98 -9.78 0.37
N ILE A 80 7.75 -9.33 0.60
CA ILE A 80 7.15 -8.19 -0.07
C ILE A 80 6.71 -7.19 1.01
N ALA A 81 7.17 -5.96 0.85
CA ALA A 81 6.77 -4.84 1.68
C ALA A 81 5.75 -3.97 0.96
N PHE A 82 4.72 -3.55 1.68
CA PHE A 82 3.69 -2.65 1.22
C PHE A 82 3.67 -1.41 2.10
N ASP A 83 3.50 -0.26 1.50
CA ASP A 83 3.06 0.91 2.22
C ASP A 83 1.58 0.77 2.60
N MET A 84 1.13 1.50 3.61
CA MET A 84 -0.23 1.47 4.10
C MET A 84 -1.10 2.54 3.42
N ASP A 85 -0.75 3.80 3.68
CA ASP A 85 -1.53 4.95 3.25
C ASP A 85 -1.46 5.10 1.73
N SER A 86 -2.59 5.39 1.09
CA SER A 86 -2.73 5.50 -0.37
C SER A 86 -2.23 4.28 -1.18
N THR A 87 -1.95 3.17 -0.50
CA THR A 87 -1.47 1.91 -1.10
C THR A 87 -2.37 0.72 -0.71
N LEU A 88 -2.33 0.23 0.51
CA LEU A 88 -3.24 -0.83 1.00
C LEU A 88 -4.62 -0.29 1.37
N ILE A 89 -4.70 0.99 1.71
CA ILE A 89 -5.93 1.74 1.92
C ILE A 89 -5.96 2.95 0.99
N GLN A 90 -7.16 3.38 0.61
CA GLN A 90 -7.36 4.54 -0.28
C GLN A 90 -7.59 5.82 0.53
N ALA A 91 -6.76 6.04 1.54
CA ALA A 91 -6.83 7.21 2.41
C ALA A 91 -5.46 7.47 3.06
N GLU A 92 -5.25 8.70 3.53
CA GLU A 92 -4.17 9.08 4.43
C GLU A 92 -4.72 9.11 5.86
N VAL A 93 -4.24 8.22 6.72
CA VAL A 93 -4.75 8.09 8.10
C VAL A 93 -4.61 9.40 8.87
N ILE A 94 -3.49 10.09 8.72
CA ILE A 94 -3.26 11.37 9.43
C ILE A 94 -4.30 12.43 9.05
N ASP A 95 -4.75 12.46 7.80
CA ASP A 95 -5.76 13.40 7.33
C ASP A 95 -7.15 13.04 7.86
N GLU A 96 -7.49 11.75 7.93
CA GLU A 96 -8.75 11.30 8.53
C GLU A 96 -8.80 11.62 10.04
N LEU A 97 -7.68 11.45 10.75
CA LEU A 97 -7.54 11.85 12.15
C LEU A 97 -7.70 13.36 12.31
N ALA A 98 -7.06 14.14 11.44
CA ALA A 98 -7.13 15.60 11.47
C ALA A 98 -8.54 16.13 11.21
N LYS A 99 -9.28 15.52 10.28
CA LYS A 99 -10.69 15.84 10.01
C LYS A 99 -11.55 15.60 11.26
N GLU A 100 -11.39 14.45 11.91
CA GLU A 100 -12.12 14.09 13.11
C GLU A 100 -11.79 15.01 14.29
N ALA A 101 -10.53 15.42 14.41
CA ALA A 101 -10.07 16.37 15.44
C ALA A 101 -10.46 17.83 15.15
N GLY A 102 -10.99 18.14 13.96
CA GLY A 102 -11.30 19.50 13.53
C GLY A 102 -10.07 20.37 13.23
N VAL A 103 -8.92 19.74 12.97
CA VAL A 103 -7.62 20.42 12.70
C VAL A 103 -7.10 20.16 11.27
N GLY A 104 -8.00 19.79 10.35
CA GLY A 104 -7.62 19.42 8.98
C GLY A 104 -6.90 20.52 8.21
N GLU A 105 -7.30 21.79 8.36
CA GLU A 105 -6.66 22.91 7.69
C GLU A 105 -5.23 23.14 8.19
N GLU A 106 -5.00 23.01 9.50
CA GLU A 106 -3.68 23.17 10.10
C GLU A 106 -2.74 22.04 9.63
N VAL A 107 -3.23 20.82 9.60
CA VAL A 107 -2.47 19.65 9.11
C VAL A 107 -2.11 19.84 7.63
N SER A 108 -3.05 20.30 6.79
CA SER A 108 -2.81 20.57 5.37
C SER A 108 -1.70 21.61 5.17
N LYS A 109 -1.72 22.73 5.90
CA LYS A 109 -0.68 23.76 5.84
C LYS A 109 0.70 23.24 6.21
N ILE A 110 0.79 22.39 7.24
CA ILE A 110 2.06 21.75 7.64
C ILE A 110 2.55 20.81 6.54
N THR A 111 1.66 20.02 5.94
CA THR A 111 1.98 19.12 4.83
C THR A 111 2.52 19.90 3.63
N GLU A 112 1.84 20.97 3.24
CA GLU A 112 2.28 21.85 2.13
C GLU A 112 3.67 22.46 2.40
N SER A 113 3.93 22.91 3.63
CA SER A 113 5.23 23.44 4.03
C SER A 113 6.35 22.41 3.89
N ALA A 114 6.07 21.16 4.27
CA ALA A 114 7.00 20.04 4.07
C ALA A 114 7.23 19.73 2.58
N MET A 115 6.17 19.74 1.77
CA MET A 115 6.25 19.51 0.32
C MET A 115 7.06 20.59 -0.39
N ARG A 116 7.03 21.83 0.10
CA ARG A 116 7.89 22.93 -0.39
C ARG A 116 9.33 22.87 0.14
N GLY A 117 9.64 21.90 1.03
CA GLY A 117 10.99 21.77 1.62
C GLY A 117 11.32 22.80 2.71
N GLU A 118 10.33 23.53 3.24
CA GLU A 118 10.50 24.53 4.31
C GLU A 118 10.76 23.88 5.66
N ILE A 119 10.21 22.68 5.88
CA ILE A 119 10.44 21.83 7.05
C ILE A 119 10.71 20.38 6.60
N ASP A 120 11.51 19.66 7.39
CA ASP A 120 11.77 18.25 7.10
C ASP A 120 10.58 17.33 7.48
N PHE A 121 10.65 16.08 7.03
CA PHE A 121 9.60 15.11 7.27
C PHE A 121 9.34 14.86 8.77
N ASN A 122 10.39 14.74 9.58
CA ASN A 122 10.27 14.44 10.99
C ASN A 122 9.61 15.57 11.76
N GLU A 123 9.99 16.80 11.44
CA GLU A 123 9.38 18.00 12.03
C GLU A 123 7.91 18.14 11.60
N SER A 124 7.63 17.97 10.33
CA SER A 124 6.25 17.95 9.80
C SER A 124 5.40 16.89 10.49
N PHE A 125 5.94 15.67 10.61
CA PHE A 125 5.21 14.56 11.24
C PHE A 125 4.91 14.84 12.71
N ARG A 126 5.91 15.30 13.49
CA ARG A 126 5.71 15.66 14.90
C ARG A 126 4.67 16.76 15.09
N ARG A 127 4.71 17.80 14.27
CA ARG A 127 3.74 18.91 14.34
C ARG A 127 2.33 18.41 14.07
N ARG A 128 2.13 17.62 13.03
CA ARG A 128 0.82 17.07 12.68
C ARG A 128 0.28 16.15 13.77
N VAL A 129 1.10 15.26 14.32
CA VAL A 129 0.70 14.40 15.44
C VAL A 129 0.41 15.19 16.70
N GLY A 130 1.17 16.24 16.97
CA GLY A 130 0.94 17.13 18.11
C GLY A 130 -0.44 17.77 18.11
N LEU A 131 -1.02 18.06 16.93
CA LEU A 131 -2.38 18.59 16.79
C LEU A 131 -3.48 17.58 17.17
N LEU A 132 -3.17 16.28 17.21
CA LEU A 132 -4.12 15.24 17.61
C LEU A 132 -4.20 15.03 19.12
N LYS A 133 -3.46 15.80 19.91
CA LYS A 133 -3.45 15.70 21.37
C LYS A 133 -4.85 15.83 21.97
N GLY A 134 -5.22 14.87 22.83
CA GLY A 134 -6.51 14.84 23.50
C GLY A 134 -7.62 14.09 22.74
N MET A 135 -7.34 13.59 21.53
CA MET A 135 -8.29 12.77 20.79
C MET A 135 -8.55 11.46 21.53
N SER A 136 -9.82 11.10 21.71
CA SER A 136 -10.21 9.81 22.31
C SER A 136 -9.86 8.64 21.38
N THR A 137 -9.47 7.51 21.97
CA THR A 137 -9.23 6.26 21.23
C THR A 137 -10.51 5.72 20.56
N GLU A 138 -11.69 6.09 20.98
CA GLU A 138 -12.96 5.72 20.33
C GLU A 138 -13.02 6.25 18.89
N PHE A 139 -12.50 7.46 18.65
CA PHE A 139 -12.42 8.01 17.29
C PHE A 139 -11.49 7.19 16.40
N LEU A 140 -10.39 6.65 16.95
CA LEU A 140 -9.46 5.82 16.19
C LEU A 140 -10.14 4.55 15.66
N GLU A 141 -10.98 3.90 16.47
CA GLU A 141 -11.75 2.72 16.04
C GLU A 141 -12.75 3.08 14.95
N GLY A 142 -13.52 4.16 15.13
CA GLY A 142 -14.50 4.62 14.15
C GLY A 142 -13.86 5.00 12.81
N ILE A 143 -12.65 5.58 12.84
CA ILE A 143 -11.90 5.86 11.61
C ILE A 143 -11.48 4.55 10.95
N TYR A 144 -10.91 3.60 11.69
CA TYR A 144 -10.48 2.32 11.13
C TYR A 144 -11.62 1.58 10.42
N GLU A 145 -12.80 1.55 10.99
CA GLU A 145 -13.96 0.84 10.44
C GLU A 145 -14.38 1.38 9.06
N ARG A 146 -14.21 2.67 8.82
CA ARG A 146 -14.57 3.33 7.55
C ARG A 146 -13.43 3.45 6.53
N LEU A 147 -12.18 3.05 6.89
CA LEU A 147 -11.07 3.10 5.96
C LEU A 147 -11.29 2.16 4.76
N PRO A 148 -11.29 2.69 3.54
CA PRO A 148 -11.49 1.88 2.34
C PRO A 148 -10.21 1.10 2.02
N VAL A 149 -10.28 -0.22 2.05
CA VAL A 149 -9.19 -1.08 1.59
C VAL A 149 -9.12 -1.01 0.07
N THR A 150 -7.92 -0.92 -0.47
CA THR A 150 -7.68 -0.88 -1.92
C THR A 150 -8.22 -2.15 -2.57
N GLU A 151 -8.99 -1.94 -3.66
CA GLU A 151 -9.56 -3.03 -4.44
C GLU A 151 -8.47 -4.00 -4.91
N GLY A 152 -8.71 -5.30 -4.73
CA GLY A 152 -7.76 -6.35 -5.10
C GLY A 152 -6.66 -6.62 -4.06
N ALA A 153 -6.41 -5.74 -3.09
CA ALA A 153 -5.36 -5.94 -2.09
C ALA A 153 -5.53 -7.25 -1.29
N PRO A 154 -6.74 -7.62 -0.80
CA PRO A 154 -6.94 -8.89 -0.09
C PRO A 154 -6.61 -10.10 -0.97
N HIS A 155 -7.01 -10.05 -2.25
CA HIS A 155 -6.71 -11.12 -3.20
C HIS A 155 -5.21 -11.24 -3.46
N LEU A 156 -4.54 -10.12 -3.74
CA LEU A 156 -3.09 -10.07 -3.96
C LEU A 156 -2.32 -10.68 -2.78
N ILE A 157 -2.64 -10.28 -1.54
CA ILE A 157 -1.98 -10.80 -0.34
C ILE A 157 -2.19 -12.33 -0.22
N LYS A 158 -3.42 -12.82 -0.46
CA LYS A 158 -3.72 -14.25 -0.44
C LYS A 158 -2.87 -15.03 -1.46
N VAL A 159 -2.78 -14.53 -2.69
CA VAL A 159 -1.97 -15.15 -3.76
C VAL A 159 -0.49 -15.16 -3.37
N LEU A 160 0.06 -14.04 -2.91
CA LEU A 160 1.46 -13.96 -2.50
C LEU A 160 1.78 -14.95 -1.38
N LYS A 161 0.90 -15.08 -0.39
CA LYS A 161 1.07 -16.04 0.70
C LYS A 161 1.00 -17.49 0.21
N SER A 162 0.10 -17.81 -0.71
CA SER A 162 0.05 -19.16 -1.32
C SER A 162 1.32 -19.51 -2.10
N MET A 163 2.00 -18.50 -2.65
CA MET A 163 3.31 -18.63 -3.30
C MET A 163 4.50 -18.67 -2.31
N GLY A 164 4.24 -18.64 -1.00
CA GLY A 164 5.25 -18.72 0.06
C GLY A 164 5.97 -17.40 0.36
N TYR A 165 5.42 -16.27 -0.07
CA TYR A 165 5.95 -14.95 0.31
C TYR A 165 5.58 -14.59 1.75
N LYS A 166 6.51 -13.94 2.44
CA LYS A 166 6.22 -13.17 3.64
C LYS A 166 5.79 -11.76 3.23
N THR A 167 4.77 -11.25 3.91
CA THR A 167 4.18 -9.95 3.62
C THR A 167 4.35 -9.03 4.81
N VAL A 168 4.74 -7.78 4.56
CA VAL A 168 4.99 -6.80 5.61
C VAL A 168 4.38 -5.45 5.24
N ILE A 169 3.79 -4.77 6.21
CA ILE A 169 3.43 -3.37 6.12
C ILE A 169 4.61 -2.55 6.64
N LEU A 170 5.13 -1.64 5.83
CA LEU A 170 6.10 -0.61 6.23
C LEU A 170 5.44 0.74 6.02
N SER A 171 5.14 1.47 7.08
CA SER A 171 4.38 2.72 6.99
C SER A 171 4.97 3.82 7.86
N GLY A 172 4.96 5.04 7.34
CA GLY A 172 5.16 6.25 8.13
C GLY A 172 3.98 6.61 9.04
N GLY A 173 2.85 5.90 8.91
CA GLY A 173 1.66 6.06 9.72
C GLY A 173 1.74 5.37 11.09
N PHE A 174 0.60 4.84 11.58
CA PHE A 174 0.47 4.40 12.96
C PHE A 174 0.19 2.90 13.10
N THR A 175 0.88 2.27 14.07
CA THR A 175 0.73 0.85 14.42
C THR A 175 -0.71 0.48 14.77
N PHE A 176 -1.47 1.40 15.39
CA PHE A 176 -2.87 1.19 15.73
C PHE A 176 -3.70 0.71 14.51
N PHE A 177 -3.57 1.40 13.38
CA PHE A 177 -4.27 1.08 12.13
C PHE A 177 -3.61 -0.09 11.41
N GLY A 178 -2.29 -0.08 11.34
CA GLY A 178 -1.52 -1.10 10.65
C GLY A 178 -1.69 -2.50 11.24
N GLU A 179 -1.76 -2.64 12.57
CA GLU A 179 -2.00 -3.94 13.21
C GLU A 179 -3.38 -4.50 12.90
N ARG A 180 -4.40 -3.65 12.85
CA ARG A 180 -5.76 -4.05 12.48
C ARG A 180 -5.84 -4.45 11.01
N LEU A 181 -5.21 -3.64 10.14
CA LEU A 181 -5.14 -3.92 8.71
C LEU A 181 -4.34 -5.21 8.43
N ARG A 182 -3.20 -5.40 9.10
CA ARG A 182 -2.42 -6.63 9.03
C ARG A 182 -3.27 -7.87 9.34
N LYS A 183 -4.04 -7.81 10.43
CA LYS A 183 -4.96 -8.91 10.82
C LYS A 183 -6.05 -9.12 9.78
N ARG A 184 -6.69 -8.05 9.30
CA ARG A 184 -7.77 -8.09 8.31
C ARG A 184 -7.30 -8.69 6.98
N LEU A 185 -6.09 -8.34 6.51
CA LEU A 185 -5.51 -8.84 5.27
C LEU A 185 -4.72 -10.16 5.43
N GLY A 186 -4.52 -10.64 6.66
CA GLY A 186 -3.74 -11.83 6.95
C GLY A 186 -2.25 -11.69 6.66
N MET A 187 -1.68 -10.49 6.78
CA MET A 187 -0.27 -10.21 6.56
C MET A 187 0.60 -10.66 7.74
N ASP A 188 1.91 -10.87 7.50
CA ASP A 188 2.80 -11.46 8.50
C ASP A 188 3.34 -10.43 9.49
N TYR A 189 3.78 -9.26 9.02
CA TYR A 189 4.49 -8.25 9.82
C TYR A 189 3.98 -6.84 9.58
N ILE A 190 4.23 -5.95 10.55
CA ILE A 190 4.04 -4.50 10.44
C ILE A 190 5.17 -3.78 11.15
N PHE A 191 5.60 -2.67 10.57
CA PHE A 191 6.48 -1.68 11.16
C PHE A 191 5.91 -0.30 10.85
N ALA A 192 5.57 0.45 11.88
CA ALA A 192 5.02 1.79 11.81
C ALA A 192 5.30 2.52 13.12
N ASN A 193 4.99 3.81 13.20
CA ASN A 193 5.15 4.59 14.41
C ASN A 193 4.05 4.25 15.44
N GLU A 194 4.38 4.30 16.70
CA GLU A 194 3.42 4.06 17.77
C GLU A 194 2.86 5.37 18.31
N LEU A 195 1.52 5.54 18.24
CA LEU A 195 0.86 6.64 18.93
C LEU A 195 0.92 6.42 20.44
N VAL A 196 1.45 7.38 21.17
CA VAL A 196 1.45 7.32 22.63
C VAL A 196 0.05 7.66 23.13
N ILE A 197 -0.57 6.66 23.77
CA ILE A 197 -1.93 6.78 24.34
C ILE A 197 -1.83 6.73 25.87
N ARG A 198 -2.48 7.66 26.56
CA ARG A 198 -2.63 7.68 28.03
C ARG A 198 -4.07 7.97 28.39
N ASP A 199 -4.62 7.20 29.33
CA ASP A 199 -5.99 7.34 29.83
C ASP A 199 -7.03 7.41 28.70
N GLY A 200 -6.86 6.59 27.66
CA GLY A 200 -7.77 6.53 26.51
C GLY A 200 -7.68 7.71 25.53
N HIS A 201 -6.65 8.53 25.64
CA HIS A 201 -6.44 9.70 24.78
C HIS A 201 -5.06 9.72 24.15
N VAL A 202 -4.98 10.21 22.92
CA VAL A 202 -3.71 10.46 22.21
C VAL A 202 -2.95 11.60 22.88
N THR A 203 -1.67 11.39 23.19
CA THR A 203 -0.85 12.41 23.86
C THR A 203 -0.32 13.48 22.91
N GLY A 204 -0.34 13.23 21.60
CA GLY A 204 0.35 14.04 20.57
C GLY A 204 1.81 13.66 20.38
N GLU A 205 2.25 12.56 20.96
CA GLU A 205 3.61 12.02 20.84
C GLU A 205 3.60 10.69 20.08
N VAL A 206 4.75 10.34 19.48
CA VAL A 206 5.00 9.06 18.79
C VAL A 206 6.33 8.46 19.22
N GLN A 207 6.41 7.14 19.16
CA GLN A 207 7.63 6.34 19.32
C GLN A 207 7.96 5.60 18.04
#